data_7346e4227cc500ccb99a0e1a079f789e
#
_entry.id   7346e4227cc500ccb99a0e1a079f789e
#
_cell.length_a   1.000
_cell.length_b   1.000
_cell.length_c   1.000
_cell.angle_alpha   90.00
_cell.angle_beta   90.00
_cell.angle_gamma   90.00
#
_symmetry.space_group_name_H-M   'P 1'
#
loop_
_entity.id
_entity.type
_entity.pdbx_description
1 polymer ?
#
loop_
_entity_poly.entity_id
_entity_poly.type
_entity_poly.pdbx_seq_one_letter_code
_entity_poly.pdbx_strand_id
1 'polypeptide(L)'
;MNDKLQFDDPYYDRLRNYLNTLREETDRGSTLIVAALLEEMLEEVLRGFLIETPATDSLFKAPYAPLSTLSAKAAASRSLGLIDANEFRDIELIRKIRNKFAHNLKCSFDEPQLRDRANALQVGMGILDALEAGHVSKVTDPRQRFMMVATSLVSALYNRRHHVVKSKAQNVSWPD
;
A
#
# COMPACT_ATOMS: atom_id res chain seq x y z
N MET A 1 -2.48 -20.35 -24.41
CA MET A 1 -3.79 -19.77 -24.09
C MET A 1 -3.51 -18.33 -23.66
N ASN A 2 -3.84 -17.38 -24.54
CA ASN A 2 -3.48 -15.95 -24.39
C ASN A 2 -4.31 -15.33 -23.28
N ASP A 3 -3.70 -15.13 -22.11
CA ASP A 3 -4.21 -14.22 -21.10
C ASP A 3 -3.79 -12.81 -21.56
N LYS A 4 -4.58 -12.21 -22.43
CA LYS A 4 -4.50 -10.78 -22.71
C LYS A 4 -4.81 -10.09 -21.39
N LEU A 5 -3.80 -9.44 -20.82
CA LEU A 5 -3.98 -8.48 -19.73
C LEU A 5 -5.11 -7.53 -20.16
N GLN A 6 -6.25 -7.68 -19.55
CA GLN A 6 -7.47 -6.92 -19.84
C GLN A 6 -7.27 -5.53 -19.24
N PHE A 7 -6.68 -4.62 -20.04
CA PHE A 7 -6.45 -3.22 -19.67
C PHE A 7 -7.74 -2.37 -19.60
N ASP A 8 -8.91 -2.98 -19.84
CA ASP A 8 -10.24 -2.35 -19.80
C ASP A 8 -10.96 -2.48 -18.45
N ASP A 9 -10.24 -2.76 -17.36
CA ASP A 9 -10.84 -2.72 -16.02
C ASP A 9 -10.97 -1.24 -15.59
N PRO A 10 -12.20 -0.72 -15.33
CA PRO A 10 -12.42 0.66 -14.85
C PRO A 10 -11.60 1.04 -13.61
N TYR A 11 -11.13 0.04 -12.91
CA TYR A 11 -10.30 0.19 -11.75
C TYR A 11 -8.83 0.51 -12.10
N TYR A 12 -8.33 0.03 -13.25
CA TYR A 12 -7.01 0.43 -13.77
C TYR A 12 -6.98 1.91 -14.13
N ASP A 13 -8.07 2.42 -14.69
CA ASP A 13 -8.21 3.84 -14.99
C ASP A 13 -8.27 4.67 -13.70
N ARG A 14 -8.96 4.19 -12.67
CA ARG A 14 -8.98 4.82 -11.35
C ARG A 14 -7.58 4.85 -10.73
N LEU A 15 -6.86 3.72 -10.73
CA LEU A 15 -5.48 3.65 -10.24
C LEU A 15 -4.55 4.58 -11.01
N ARG A 16 -4.63 4.57 -12.35
CA ARG A 16 -3.85 5.47 -13.22
C ARG A 16 -4.12 6.94 -12.91
N ASN A 17 -5.38 7.32 -12.74
CA ASN A 17 -5.78 8.68 -12.40
C ASN A 17 -5.21 9.10 -11.04
N TYR A 18 -5.26 8.24 -10.03
CA TYR A 18 -4.64 8.50 -8.73
C TYR A 18 -3.12 8.68 -8.84
N LEU A 19 -2.43 7.81 -9.57
CA LEU A 19 -0.97 7.90 -9.76
C LEU A 19 -0.57 9.16 -10.54
N ASN A 20 -1.37 9.61 -11.51
CA ASN A 20 -1.14 10.86 -12.22
C ASN A 20 -1.34 12.07 -11.29
N THR A 21 -2.42 12.09 -10.51
CA THR A 21 -2.67 13.15 -9.52
C THR A 21 -1.51 13.27 -8.52
N LEU A 22 -0.93 12.15 -8.07
CA LEU A 22 0.18 12.15 -7.12
C LEU A 22 1.44 12.89 -7.63
N ARG A 23 1.66 12.94 -8.94
CA ARG A 23 2.85 13.61 -9.53
C ARG A 23 2.80 15.12 -9.40
N GLU A 24 1.60 15.69 -9.43
CA GLU A 24 1.35 17.14 -9.37
C GLU A 24 1.16 17.65 -7.94
N GLU A 25 1.01 16.73 -6.98
CA GLU A 25 0.77 17.07 -5.59
C GLU A 25 2.02 17.57 -4.86
N THR A 26 1.76 18.37 -3.82
CA THR A 26 2.80 18.76 -2.85
C THR A 26 3.30 17.52 -2.08
N ASP A 27 4.45 17.62 -1.41
CA ASP A 27 4.97 16.56 -0.53
C ASP A 27 3.91 16.11 0.48
N ARG A 28 3.20 17.06 1.08
CA ARG A 28 2.13 16.78 2.03
C ARG A 28 0.94 16.10 1.36
N GLY A 29 0.46 16.64 0.24
CA GLY A 29 -0.66 16.07 -0.52
C GLY A 29 -0.39 14.64 -0.93
N SER A 30 0.77 14.39 -1.54
CA SER A 30 1.17 13.05 -1.98
C SER A 30 1.26 12.05 -0.83
N THR A 31 1.82 12.42 0.33
CA THR A 31 1.92 11.51 1.47
C THR A 31 0.56 11.16 2.08
N LEU A 32 -0.38 12.10 2.13
CA LEU A 32 -1.74 11.86 2.63
C LEU A 32 -2.54 10.96 1.67
N ILE A 33 -2.46 11.22 0.37
CA ILE A 33 -3.16 10.43 -0.65
C ILE A 33 -2.60 9.00 -0.70
N VAL A 34 -1.27 8.82 -0.69
CA VAL A 34 -0.63 7.50 -0.66
C VAL A 34 -1.10 6.68 0.55
N ALA A 35 -1.12 7.29 1.74
CA ALA A 35 -1.55 6.56 2.94
C ALA A 35 -3.03 6.15 2.87
N ALA A 36 -3.90 7.00 2.32
CA ALA A 36 -5.31 6.68 2.12
C ALA A 36 -5.50 5.54 1.11
N LEU A 37 -4.76 5.57 0.00
CA LEU A 37 -4.76 4.49 -1.01
C LEU A 37 -4.29 3.15 -0.43
N LEU A 38 -3.18 3.14 0.32
CA LEU A 38 -2.69 1.92 0.96
C LEU A 38 -3.70 1.37 1.97
N GLU A 39 -4.38 2.25 2.71
CA GLU A 39 -5.41 1.85 3.66
C GLU A 39 -6.62 1.23 2.95
N GLU A 40 -7.09 1.81 1.84
CA GLU A 40 -8.17 1.27 1.01
C GLU A 40 -7.78 -0.08 0.41
N MET A 41 -6.57 -0.19 -0.19
CA MET A 41 -6.10 -1.44 -0.80
C MET A 41 -5.93 -2.57 0.21
N LEU A 42 -5.43 -2.29 1.40
CA LEU A 42 -5.32 -3.28 2.47
C LEU A 42 -6.71 -3.74 2.94
N GLU A 43 -7.69 -2.84 3.04
CA GLU A 43 -9.06 -3.22 3.36
C GLU A 43 -9.65 -4.14 2.29
N GLU A 44 -9.45 -3.83 1.01
CA GLU A 44 -9.93 -4.68 -0.08
C GLU A 44 -9.29 -6.07 -0.08
N VAL A 45 -7.98 -6.16 0.18
CA VAL A 45 -7.26 -7.44 0.31
C VAL A 45 -7.79 -8.25 1.50
N LEU A 46 -7.97 -7.61 2.66
CA LEU A 46 -8.51 -8.26 3.86
C LEU A 46 -9.95 -8.75 3.63
N ARG A 47 -10.82 -7.91 3.07
CA ARG A 47 -12.21 -8.30 2.76
C ARG A 47 -12.28 -9.41 1.73
N GLY A 48 -11.39 -9.38 0.73
CA GLY A 48 -11.31 -10.47 -0.27
C GLY A 48 -10.90 -11.82 0.34
N PHE A 49 -10.12 -11.81 1.42
CA PHE A 49 -9.65 -13.01 2.12
C PHE A 49 -10.64 -13.51 3.17
N LEU A 50 -11.21 -12.61 3.96
CA LEU A 50 -12.10 -12.95 5.08
C LEU A 50 -13.45 -13.49 4.59
N ILE A 51 -14.11 -14.29 5.42
CA ILE A 51 -15.48 -14.77 5.17
C ILE A 51 -16.43 -13.58 5.23
N GLU A 52 -17.34 -13.47 4.28
CA GLU A 52 -18.36 -12.41 4.24
C GLU A 52 -19.44 -12.66 5.29
N THR A 53 -19.39 -11.89 6.37
CA THR A 53 -20.35 -11.94 7.47
C THR A 53 -20.56 -10.54 8.06
N PRO A 54 -21.67 -10.31 8.80
CA PRO A 54 -21.84 -9.07 9.55
C PRO A 54 -20.71 -8.82 10.58
N ALA A 55 -20.11 -9.89 11.12
CA ALA A 55 -18.95 -9.78 12.01
C ALA A 55 -17.73 -9.21 11.26
N THR A 56 -17.49 -9.65 10.03
CA THR A 56 -16.42 -9.09 9.19
C THR A 56 -16.65 -7.61 8.91
N ASP A 57 -17.87 -7.21 8.58
CA ASP A 57 -18.19 -5.80 8.39
C ASP A 57 -17.93 -4.94 9.63
N SER A 58 -18.22 -5.47 10.80
CA SER A 58 -17.97 -4.80 12.08
C SER A 58 -16.49 -4.56 12.35
N LEU A 59 -15.58 -5.36 11.79
CA LEU A 59 -14.14 -5.13 11.91
C LEU A 59 -13.68 -3.82 11.26
N PHE A 60 -14.39 -3.31 10.23
CA PHE A 60 -14.00 -2.15 9.45
C PHE A 60 -14.88 -0.92 9.69
N LYS A 61 -16.18 -1.10 9.95
CA LYS A 61 -17.19 -0.02 9.90
C LYS A 61 -17.82 0.34 11.24
N ALA A 62 -17.70 -0.48 12.26
CA ALA A 62 -18.27 -0.19 13.58
C ALA A 62 -17.53 0.98 14.27
N PRO A 63 -18.20 1.71 15.18
CA PRO A 63 -17.50 2.61 16.10
C PRO A 63 -16.38 1.83 16.82
N TYR A 64 -15.15 2.38 16.82
CA TYR A 64 -13.98 1.70 17.38
C TYR A 64 -13.62 0.36 16.68
N ALA A 65 -13.92 0.23 15.39
CA ALA A 65 -13.63 -0.97 14.64
C ALA A 65 -12.13 -1.35 14.74
N PRO A 66 -11.82 -2.63 15.04
CA PRO A 66 -10.44 -3.09 15.23
C PRO A 66 -9.53 -2.81 14.03
N LEU A 67 -10.07 -2.85 12.82
CA LEU A 67 -9.36 -2.61 11.56
C LEU A 67 -9.69 -1.25 10.95
N SER A 68 -9.93 -0.22 11.78
CA SER A 68 -10.26 1.12 11.30
C SER A 68 -9.05 1.97 10.87
N THR A 69 -7.82 1.52 11.10
CA THR A 69 -6.61 2.29 10.82
C THR A 69 -5.66 1.56 9.87
N LEU A 70 -4.87 2.32 9.12
CA LEU A 70 -3.79 1.78 8.26
C LEU A 70 -2.88 0.80 9.03
N SER A 71 -2.46 1.14 10.25
CA SER A 71 -1.59 0.28 11.07
C SER A 71 -2.27 -1.04 11.45
N ALA A 72 -3.54 -1.02 11.85
CA ALA A 72 -4.28 -2.23 12.20
C ALA A 72 -4.50 -3.13 10.98
N LYS A 73 -4.88 -2.54 9.84
CA LYS A 73 -5.03 -3.28 8.57
C LYS A 73 -3.70 -3.90 8.11
N ALA A 74 -2.59 -3.15 8.19
CA ALA A 74 -1.26 -3.66 7.85
C ALA A 74 -0.84 -4.82 8.76
N ALA A 75 -1.03 -4.67 10.08
CA ALA A 75 -0.70 -5.72 11.04
C ALA A 75 -1.53 -7.00 10.81
N ALA A 76 -2.84 -6.86 10.59
CA ALA A 76 -3.72 -8.00 10.26
C ALA A 76 -3.30 -8.67 8.96
N SER A 77 -3.05 -7.89 7.90
CA SER A 77 -2.59 -8.42 6.62
C SER A 77 -1.27 -9.17 6.73
N ARG A 78 -0.33 -8.66 7.55
CA ARG A 78 0.95 -9.34 7.81
C ARG A 78 0.76 -10.64 8.57
N SER A 79 -0.10 -10.65 9.59
CA SER A 79 -0.38 -11.84 10.42
C SER A 79 -1.09 -12.95 9.63
N LEU A 80 -1.90 -12.59 8.64
CA LEU A 80 -2.58 -13.51 7.74
C LEU A 80 -1.71 -13.94 6.54
N GLY A 81 -0.48 -13.46 6.43
CA GLY A 81 0.40 -13.78 5.29
C GLY A 81 -0.01 -13.10 3.98
N LEU A 82 -0.88 -12.10 4.04
CA LEU A 82 -1.38 -11.36 2.87
C LEU A 82 -0.38 -10.31 2.35
N ILE A 83 0.55 -9.87 3.19
CA ILE A 83 1.70 -9.05 2.82
C ILE A 83 2.97 -9.63 3.43
N ASP A 84 4.12 -9.40 2.78
CA ASP A 84 5.39 -9.85 3.29
C ASP A 84 6.01 -8.88 4.31
N ALA A 85 7.18 -9.24 4.86
CA ALA A 85 7.86 -8.45 5.89
C ALA A 85 8.37 -7.10 5.36
N ASN A 86 8.79 -7.03 4.10
CA ASN A 86 9.30 -5.81 3.48
C ASN A 86 8.14 -4.85 3.18
N GLU A 87 7.03 -5.36 2.65
CA GLU A 87 5.81 -4.59 2.42
C GLU A 87 5.28 -4.00 3.73
N PHE A 88 5.19 -4.83 4.78
CA PHE A 88 4.76 -4.37 6.11
C PHE A 88 5.65 -3.26 6.67
N ARG A 89 6.98 -3.44 6.60
CA ARG A 89 7.96 -2.44 7.06
C ARG A 89 7.81 -1.12 6.29
N ASP A 90 7.68 -1.18 4.97
CA ASP A 90 7.59 0.01 4.13
C ASP A 90 6.24 0.74 4.32
N ILE A 91 5.13 0.01 4.50
CA ILE A 91 3.83 0.59 4.88
C ILE A 91 3.95 1.34 6.23
N GLU A 92 4.62 0.76 7.22
CA GLU A 92 4.85 1.42 8.50
C GLU A 92 5.76 2.67 8.40
N LEU A 93 6.77 2.64 7.51
CA LEU A 93 7.58 3.83 7.22
C LEU A 93 6.75 4.93 6.55
N ILE A 94 5.93 4.59 5.55
CA ILE A 94 5.01 5.51 4.87
C ILE A 94 4.04 6.13 5.88
N ARG A 95 3.47 5.32 6.78
CA ARG A 95 2.59 5.81 7.85
C ARG A 95 3.28 6.83 8.76
N LYS A 96 4.54 6.56 9.14
CA LYS A 96 5.35 7.48 9.96
C LYS A 96 5.67 8.78 9.22
N ILE A 97 5.97 8.71 7.92
CA ILE A 97 6.18 9.87 7.05
C ILE A 97 4.89 10.70 6.98
N ARG A 98 3.76 10.06 6.64
CA ARG A 98 2.44 10.72 6.57
C ARG A 98 2.07 11.42 7.88
N ASN A 99 2.30 10.77 9.02
CA ASN A 99 1.98 11.38 10.31
C ASN A 99 2.79 12.65 10.57
N LYS A 100 4.06 12.67 10.19
CA LYS A 100 4.89 13.88 10.32
C LYS A 100 4.34 15.01 9.44
N PHE A 101 3.99 14.73 8.17
CA PHE A 101 3.37 15.71 7.28
C PHE A 101 1.96 16.14 7.74
N ALA A 102 1.18 15.27 8.35
CA ALA A 102 -0.15 15.60 8.86
C ALA A 102 -0.10 16.63 10.00
N HIS A 103 0.89 16.51 10.88
CA HIS A 103 1.00 17.34 12.09
C HIS A 103 1.96 18.53 11.95
N ASN A 104 2.72 18.65 10.86
CA ASN A 104 3.65 19.76 10.64
C ASN A 104 3.45 20.36 9.25
N LEU A 105 3.00 21.62 9.21
CA LEU A 105 2.71 22.33 7.97
C LEU A 105 3.95 22.71 7.14
N LYS A 106 5.11 22.80 7.78
CA LYS A 106 6.35 23.30 7.15
C LYS A 106 7.36 22.20 6.83
N CYS A 107 7.01 20.91 7.02
CA CYS A 107 7.96 19.83 6.73
C CYS A 107 8.08 19.53 5.23
N SER A 108 9.25 19.06 4.83
CA SER A 108 9.56 18.57 3.48
C SER A 108 10.37 17.29 3.58
N PHE A 109 10.54 16.59 2.46
CA PHE A 109 11.44 15.42 2.38
C PHE A 109 12.92 15.78 2.59
N ASP A 110 13.29 17.08 2.62
CA ASP A 110 14.65 17.54 2.93
C ASP A 110 14.98 17.46 4.42
N GLU A 111 13.97 17.37 5.29
CA GLU A 111 14.21 17.16 6.72
C GLU A 111 14.94 15.83 6.97
N PRO A 112 16.02 15.80 7.77
CA PRO A 112 16.84 14.61 7.96
C PRO A 112 16.02 13.35 8.30
N GLN A 113 15.07 13.45 9.24
CA GLN A 113 14.24 12.32 9.66
C GLN A 113 13.33 11.79 8.55
N LEU A 114 12.79 12.66 7.68
CA LEU A 114 11.93 12.26 6.57
C LEU A 114 12.77 11.68 5.42
N ARG A 115 13.91 12.29 5.14
CA ARG A 115 14.90 11.78 4.19
C ARG A 115 15.36 10.37 4.53
N ASP A 116 15.75 10.15 5.79
CA ASP A 116 16.23 8.84 6.26
C ASP A 116 15.12 7.77 6.13
N ARG A 117 13.89 8.11 6.49
CA ARG A 117 12.74 7.19 6.33
C ARG A 117 12.45 6.89 4.88
N ALA A 118 12.46 7.89 4.00
CA ALA A 118 12.25 7.69 2.57
C ALA A 118 13.37 6.83 1.96
N ASN A 119 14.62 7.08 2.35
CA ASN A 119 15.77 6.29 1.89
C ASN A 119 15.76 4.83 2.40
N ALA A 120 15.09 4.55 3.49
CA ALA A 120 14.93 3.20 4.03
C ALA A 120 13.85 2.36 3.32
N LEU A 121 13.02 2.95 2.47
CA LEU A 121 12.01 2.26 1.67
C LEU A 121 12.66 1.36 0.60
N GLN A 122 12.15 0.14 0.40
CA GLN A 122 12.80 -0.89 -0.43
C GLN A 122 11.90 -1.61 -1.43
N VAL A 123 10.57 -1.68 -1.21
CA VAL A 123 9.66 -2.42 -2.08
C VAL A 123 9.74 -1.90 -3.53
N GLY A 124 9.92 -2.80 -4.49
CA GLY A 124 10.07 -2.46 -5.91
C GLY A 124 11.46 -1.94 -6.31
N MET A 125 12.35 -1.64 -5.35
CA MET A 125 13.68 -1.08 -5.67
C MET A 125 14.58 -2.10 -6.37
N GLY A 126 14.49 -3.39 -6.06
CA GLY A 126 15.30 -4.42 -6.73
C GLY A 126 15.01 -4.57 -8.23
N ILE A 127 13.80 -4.27 -8.68
CA ILE A 127 13.46 -4.25 -10.11
C ILE A 127 14.18 -3.07 -10.79
N LEU A 128 14.28 -1.95 -10.10
CA LEU A 128 14.98 -0.76 -10.59
C LEU A 128 16.48 -0.99 -10.63
N ASP A 129 17.07 -1.57 -9.57
CA ASP A 129 18.49 -1.92 -9.55
C ASP A 129 18.84 -2.88 -10.72
N ALA A 130 17.95 -3.80 -11.08
CA ALA A 130 18.12 -4.70 -12.21
C ALA A 130 18.00 -3.96 -13.58
N LEU A 131 17.11 -2.96 -13.66
CA LEU A 131 16.98 -2.11 -14.85
C LEU A 131 18.11 -1.09 -14.94
N GLU A 132 18.66 -0.64 -13.81
CA GLU A 132 19.77 0.33 -13.71
C GLU A 132 21.12 -0.26 -14.09
N ALA A 133 21.29 -1.59 -14.08
CA ALA A 133 22.47 -2.23 -14.67
C ALA A 133 22.67 -1.85 -16.16
N GLY A 134 21.70 -1.15 -16.74
CA GLY A 134 21.70 -0.61 -18.11
C GLY A 134 21.48 0.89 -18.25
N HIS A 135 21.94 1.79 -17.35
CA HIS A 135 22.01 3.26 -17.55
C HIS A 135 20.96 4.17 -16.88
N VAL A 136 20.32 3.78 -15.81
CA VAL A 136 19.45 4.69 -15.04
C VAL A 136 20.16 5.21 -13.78
N SER A 137 20.10 6.51 -13.54
CA SER A 137 20.72 7.16 -12.37
C SER A 137 20.09 6.65 -11.07
N LYS A 138 20.93 6.31 -10.11
CA LYS A 138 20.50 5.91 -8.75
C LYS A 138 19.51 6.95 -8.19
N VAL A 139 18.34 6.50 -7.74
CA VAL A 139 17.32 7.38 -7.16
C VAL A 139 17.84 7.94 -5.83
N THR A 140 18.33 9.19 -5.88
CA THR A 140 18.89 9.89 -4.72
C THR A 140 17.91 10.87 -4.07
N ASP A 141 16.87 11.28 -4.81
CA ASP A 141 15.82 12.16 -4.30
C ASP A 141 14.85 11.39 -3.38
N PRO A 142 14.73 11.77 -2.10
CA PRO A 142 13.87 11.11 -1.13
C PRO A 142 12.38 11.12 -1.52
N ARG A 143 11.90 12.20 -2.11
CA ARG A 143 10.52 12.31 -2.61
C ARG A 143 10.28 11.33 -3.75
N GLN A 144 11.20 11.29 -4.71
CA GLN A 144 11.10 10.36 -5.84
C GLN A 144 11.11 8.91 -5.36
N ARG A 145 11.99 8.55 -4.42
CA ARG A 145 12.02 7.21 -3.80
C ARG A 145 10.72 6.86 -3.10
N PHE A 146 10.17 7.78 -2.30
CA PHE A 146 8.87 7.61 -1.66
C PHE A 146 7.79 7.31 -2.69
N MET A 147 7.70 8.10 -3.76
CA MET A 147 6.69 7.94 -4.81
C MET A 147 6.82 6.60 -5.54
N MET A 148 8.04 6.15 -5.83
CA MET A 148 8.28 4.89 -6.53
C MET A 148 7.87 3.69 -5.68
N VAL A 149 8.29 3.66 -4.42
CA VAL A 149 7.90 2.57 -3.49
C VAL A 149 6.40 2.58 -3.22
N ALA A 150 5.80 3.75 -3.02
CA ALA A 150 4.36 3.87 -2.85
C ALA A 150 3.58 3.33 -4.05
N THR A 151 4.00 3.68 -5.28
CA THR A 151 3.39 3.18 -6.51
C THR A 151 3.53 1.65 -6.62
N SER A 152 4.71 1.12 -6.30
CA SER A 152 4.96 -0.33 -6.31
C SER A 152 4.07 -1.07 -5.30
N LEU A 153 3.94 -0.56 -4.08
CA LEU A 153 3.07 -1.13 -3.03
C LEU A 153 1.60 -1.10 -3.44
N VAL A 154 1.10 0.06 -3.90
CA VAL A 154 -0.30 0.20 -4.33
C VAL A 154 -0.59 -0.75 -5.48
N SER A 155 0.29 -0.85 -6.47
CA SER A 155 0.13 -1.76 -7.61
C SER A 155 0.16 -3.24 -7.17
N ALA A 156 1.07 -3.61 -6.25
CA ALA A 156 1.16 -4.97 -5.72
C ALA A 156 -0.11 -5.37 -4.96
N LEU A 157 -0.62 -4.50 -4.08
CA LEU A 157 -1.84 -4.73 -3.32
C LEU A 157 -3.07 -4.77 -4.23
N TYR A 158 -3.12 -3.89 -5.24
CA TYR A 158 -4.16 -3.88 -6.26
C TYR A 158 -4.26 -5.24 -6.97
N ASN A 159 -3.15 -5.77 -7.47
CA ASN A 159 -3.13 -7.08 -8.11
C ASN A 159 -3.48 -8.21 -7.12
N ARG A 160 -3.03 -8.11 -5.88
CA ARG A 160 -3.22 -9.13 -4.84
C ARG A 160 -4.69 -9.37 -4.51
N ARG A 161 -5.54 -8.35 -4.50
CA ARG A 161 -6.97 -8.51 -4.25
C ARG A 161 -7.64 -9.49 -5.21
N HIS A 162 -7.19 -9.56 -6.48
CA HIS A 162 -7.72 -10.50 -7.46
C HIS A 162 -7.26 -11.95 -7.20
N HIS A 163 -6.11 -12.12 -6.55
CA HIS A 163 -5.57 -13.43 -6.22
C HIS A 163 -6.08 -13.95 -4.88
N VAL A 164 -6.25 -13.09 -3.90
CA VAL A 164 -6.64 -13.47 -2.54
C VAL A 164 -8.03 -14.10 -2.47
N VAL A 165 -8.92 -13.75 -3.37
CA VAL A 165 -10.26 -14.36 -3.48
C VAL A 165 -10.20 -15.88 -3.71
N LYS A 166 -9.14 -16.37 -4.38
CA LYS A 166 -8.91 -17.80 -4.60
C LYS A 166 -8.45 -18.54 -3.34
N SER A 167 -7.91 -17.81 -2.37
CA SER A 167 -7.42 -18.31 -1.07
C SER A 167 -8.31 -17.89 0.09
N LYS A 168 -9.58 -17.56 -0.18
CA LYS A 168 -10.54 -17.08 0.79
C LYS A 168 -10.65 -18.03 1.99
N ALA A 169 -10.69 -17.48 3.19
CA ALA A 169 -10.95 -18.23 4.41
C ALA A 169 -12.30 -18.98 4.29
N GLN A 170 -12.36 -20.20 4.79
CA GLN A 170 -13.55 -21.05 4.74
C GLN A 170 -14.10 -21.27 6.13
N ASN A 171 -15.42 -21.46 6.22
CA ASN A 171 -16.04 -21.95 7.43
C ASN A 171 -15.54 -23.36 7.74
N VAL A 172 -15.00 -23.56 8.93
CA VAL A 172 -14.57 -24.86 9.43
C VAL A 172 -15.63 -25.40 10.36
N SER A 173 -16.09 -26.63 10.13
CA SER A 173 -16.89 -27.39 11.09
C SER A 173 -15.92 -28.08 12.05
N TRP A 174 -15.97 -27.72 13.31
CA TRP A 174 -15.15 -28.36 14.35
C TRP A 174 -15.90 -29.58 14.89
N PRO A 175 -15.22 -30.72 15.12
CA PRO A 175 -15.85 -31.85 15.82
C PRO A 175 -16.19 -31.45 17.25
N ASP A 176 -17.33 -31.92 17.74
CA ASP A 176 -17.79 -31.77 19.14
C ASP A 176 -16.87 -32.50 20.11
#